data_431d6b83e2a7c21bc4d92176aab70e14
#
_entry.id   431d6b83e2a7c21bc4d92176aab70e14
#
_cell.length_a   1.000
_cell.length_b   1.000
_cell.length_c   1.000
_cell.angle_alpha   90.00
_cell.angle_beta   90.00
_cell.angle_gamma   90.00
#
_symmetry.space_group_name_H-M   'P 1'
#
loop_
_entity.id
_entity.type
_entity.pdbx_description
1 polymer ?
#
loop_
_entity_poly.entity_id
_entity_poly.type
_entity_poly.pdbx_seq_one_letter_code
_entity_poly.pdbx_strand_id
1 'polypeptide(L)'
;MKIGISKENDEKKRAAELFQALKNKGKFVLILNDVSKHINTENIGIPLGMDGCKLVITSRSLEVCHRMGCHKIIKVNTFSEKESWELFLKKLDRVELSLEVEEICKKMTKRCSGLPLALVTLAGSMRGMTNIHEW
;
A
#
# COMPACT_ATOMS: atom_id res chain seq x y z
N MET A 1 -4.13 17.52 6.69
CA MET A 1 -5.12 18.61 6.78
C MET A 1 -6.49 18.00 7.00
N LYS A 2 -7.22 18.42 8.03
CA LYS A 2 -8.58 17.93 8.32
C LYS A 2 -9.58 18.78 7.55
N ILE A 3 -10.41 18.16 6.73
CA ILE A 3 -11.60 18.79 6.16
C ILE A 3 -12.69 18.60 7.23
N GLY A 4 -13.21 19.70 7.77
CA GLY A 4 -14.34 19.66 8.71
C GLY A 4 -15.62 19.31 7.94
N ILE A 5 -16.04 18.04 8.02
CA ILE A 5 -17.32 17.58 7.47
C ILE A 5 -18.26 17.41 8.67
N SER A 6 -19.51 17.90 8.53
CA SER A 6 -20.50 17.78 9.59
C SER A 6 -20.78 16.31 9.96
N LYS A 7 -21.07 16.06 11.24
CA LYS A 7 -21.43 14.73 11.75
C LYS A 7 -22.89 14.34 11.41
N GLU A 8 -23.54 15.10 10.56
CA GLU A 8 -24.96 14.92 10.25
C GLU A 8 -25.17 13.65 9.41
N ASN A 9 -26.29 12.96 9.68
CA ASN A 9 -26.60 11.65 9.09
C ASN A 9 -27.06 11.73 7.62
N ASP A 10 -27.03 12.91 7.00
CA ASP A 10 -27.41 13.12 5.60
C ASP A 10 -26.19 12.95 4.68
N GLU A 11 -26.10 11.80 4.01
CA GLU A 11 -25.02 11.48 3.06
C GLU A 11 -24.93 12.50 1.93
N LYS A 12 -26.08 13.01 1.44
CA LYS A 12 -26.11 14.00 0.36
C LYS A 12 -25.51 15.33 0.80
N LYS A 13 -25.81 15.76 2.03
CA LYS A 13 -25.25 17.00 2.58
C LYS A 13 -23.75 16.89 2.75
N ARG A 14 -23.26 15.77 3.30
CA ARG A 14 -21.81 15.51 3.42
C ARG A 14 -21.10 15.44 2.08
N ALA A 15 -21.73 14.85 1.07
CA ALA A 15 -21.20 14.82 -0.29
C ALA A 15 -21.09 16.23 -0.88
N ALA A 16 -22.12 17.07 -0.69
CA ALA A 16 -22.11 18.46 -1.14
C ALA A 16 -21.04 19.30 -0.44
N GLU A 17 -20.86 19.14 0.87
CA GLU A 17 -19.81 19.80 1.65
C GLU A 17 -18.41 19.37 1.19
N LEU A 18 -18.21 18.07 0.95
CA LEU A 18 -16.94 17.54 0.44
C LEU A 18 -16.65 18.10 -0.96
N PHE A 19 -17.66 18.10 -1.84
CA PHE A 19 -17.52 18.65 -3.19
C PHE A 19 -17.09 20.11 -3.16
N GLN A 20 -17.75 20.96 -2.37
CA GLN A 20 -17.37 22.37 -2.25
C GLN A 20 -15.97 22.56 -1.65
N ALA A 21 -15.64 21.78 -0.61
CA ALA A 21 -14.33 21.84 0.01
C ALA A 21 -13.19 21.46 -0.97
N LEU A 22 -13.41 20.44 -1.80
CA LEU A 22 -12.46 20.02 -2.82
C LEU A 22 -12.39 21.02 -3.98
N LYS A 23 -13.52 21.53 -4.43
CA LYS A 23 -13.60 22.55 -5.47
C LYS A 23 -12.85 23.83 -5.10
N ASN A 24 -12.99 24.30 -3.87
CA ASN A 24 -12.32 25.50 -3.37
C ASN A 24 -10.80 25.35 -3.25
N LYS A 25 -10.28 24.11 -3.24
CA LYS A 25 -8.82 23.84 -3.23
C LYS A 25 -8.18 24.00 -4.59
N GLY A 26 -8.92 23.92 -5.68
CA GLY A 26 -8.41 23.92 -7.03
C GLY A 26 -7.69 22.61 -7.36
N LYS A 27 -6.34 22.61 -7.32
CA LYS A 27 -5.55 21.40 -7.64
C LYS A 27 -5.35 20.51 -6.41
N PHE A 28 -5.64 19.20 -6.53
CA PHE A 28 -5.40 18.23 -5.47
C PHE A 28 -5.18 16.82 -6.01
N VAL A 29 -4.57 15.97 -5.17
CA VAL A 29 -4.52 14.53 -5.36
C VAL A 29 -5.27 13.89 -4.22
N LEU A 30 -6.31 13.11 -4.54
CA LEU A 30 -7.05 12.30 -3.58
C LEU A 30 -6.57 10.85 -3.69
N ILE A 31 -6.28 10.22 -2.55
CA ILE A 31 -5.86 8.83 -2.50
C ILE A 31 -6.89 8.03 -1.72
N LEU A 32 -7.49 7.02 -2.37
CA LEU A 32 -8.37 6.04 -1.73
C LEU A 32 -7.62 4.72 -1.61
N ASN A 33 -7.45 4.25 -0.38
CA ASN A 33 -6.67 3.05 -0.10
C ASN A 33 -7.58 1.83 0.12
N ASP A 34 -7.14 0.66 -0.38
CA ASP A 34 -7.79 -0.66 -0.25
C ASP A 34 -9.26 -0.66 -0.73
N VAL A 35 -9.50 -0.10 -1.90
CA VAL A 35 -10.85 -0.07 -2.50
C VAL A 35 -11.24 -1.48 -2.94
N SER A 36 -12.23 -2.09 -2.27
CA SER A 36 -12.66 -3.47 -2.50
C SER A 36 -13.87 -3.61 -3.41
N LYS A 37 -14.60 -2.51 -3.66
CA LYS A 37 -15.79 -2.47 -4.52
C LYS A 37 -15.87 -1.15 -5.27
N HIS A 38 -16.65 -1.13 -6.35
CA HIS A 38 -16.93 0.12 -7.07
C HIS A 38 -17.56 1.18 -6.14
N ILE A 39 -17.03 2.37 -6.21
CA ILE A 39 -17.53 3.56 -5.49
C ILE A 39 -17.97 4.57 -6.53
N ASN A 40 -19.21 5.04 -6.44
CA ASN A 40 -19.65 6.17 -7.25
C ASN A 40 -19.09 7.47 -6.65
N THR A 41 -18.06 8.02 -7.33
CA THR A 41 -17.33 9.19 -6.85
C THR A 41 -18.18 10.46 -6.83
N GLU A 42 -19.18 10.58 -7.71
CA GLU A 42 -20.11 11.70 -7.73
C GLU A 42 -21.03 11.68 -6.51
N ASN A 43 -21.55 10.50 -6.15
CA ASN A 43 -22.45 10.35 -5.00
C ASN A 43 -21.78 10.70 -3.66
N ILE A 44 -20.44 10.55 -3.59
CA ILE A 44 -19.68 10.92 -2.39
C ILE A 44 -19.06 12.32 -2.46
N GLY A 45 -19.31 13.06 -3.57
CA GLY A 45 -18.87 14.45 -3.71
C GLY A 45 -17.41 14.63 -4.14
N ILE A 46 -16.83 13.67 -4.87
CA ILE A 46 -15.50 13.82 -5.44
C ILE A 46 -15.61 14.38 -6.86
N PRO A 47 -15.14 15.61 -7.13
CA PRO A 47 -15.23 16.26 -8.43
C PRO A 47 -14.17 15.74 -9.40
N LEU A 48 -14.37 14.54 -9.94
CA LEU A 48 -13.51 14.02 -11.01
C LEU A 48 -13.81 14.80 -12.32
N GLY A 49 -12.78 15.15 -13.07
CA GLY A 49 -12.91 15.90 -14.31
C GLY A 49 -12.63 17.41 -14.20
N MET A 50 -12.36 17.91 -13.00
CA MET A 50 -11.82 19.26 -12.84
C MET A 50 -10.32 19.29 -13.14
N ASP A 51 -9.86 20.33 -13.83
CA ASP A 51 -8.45 20.52 -14.16
C ASP A 51 -7.58 20.55 -12.88
N GLY A 52 -6.54 19.71 -12.91
CA GLY A 52 -5.61 19.59 -11.79
C GLY A 52 -6.06 18.68 -10.65
N CYS A 53 -7.22 18.02 -10.76
CA CYS A 53 -7.69 17.01 -9.81
C CYS A 53 -7.25 15.62 -10.26
N LYS A 54 -6.66 14.84 -9.33
CA LYS A 54 -6.25 13.46 -9.58
C LYS A 54 -6.79 12.54 -8.50
N LEU A 55 -7.31 11.39 -8.92
CA LEU A 55 -7.69 10.30 -8.02
C LEU A 55 -6.69 9.16 -8.21
N VAL A 56 -6.10 8.72 -7.12
CA VAL A 56 -5.27 7.50 -7.04
C VAL A 56 -6.02 6.52 -6.17
N ILE A 57 -6.18 5.29 -6.64
CA ILE A 57 -6.75 4.21 -5.83
C ILE A 57 -5.75 3.08 -5.67
N THR A 58 -5.77 2.41 -4.54
CA THR A 58 -5.15 1.09 -4.38
C THR A 58 -6.24 0.05 -4.24
N SER A 59 -6.09 -1.10 -4.90
CA SER A 59 -7.03 -2.20 -4.85
C SER A 59 -6.33 -3.54 -5.03
N ARG A 60 -6.88 -4.58 -4.44
CA ARG A 60 -6.47 -5.97 -4.68
C ARG A 60 -7.20 -6.60 -5.86
N SER A 61 -8.17 -5.89 -6.45
CA SER A 61 -8.98 -6.37 -7.57
C SER A 61 -8.78 -5.50 -8.81
N LEU A 62 -8.31 -6.12 -9.88
CA LEU A 62 -8.19 -5.48 -11.18
C LEU A 62 -9.56 -5.06 -11.73
N GLU A 63 -10.59 -5.87 -11.49
CA GLU A 63 -11.98 -5.56 -11.89
C GLU A 63 -12.47 -4.26 -11.27
N VAL A 64 -12.17 -4.04 -9.98
CA VAL A 64 -12.52 -2.79 -9.30
C VAL A 64 -11.84 -1.61 -9.97
N CYS A 65 -10.57 -1.72 -10.35
CA CYS A 65 -9.86 -0.66 -11.06
C CYS A 65 -10.52 -0.32 -12.41
N HIS A 66 -10.93 -1.33 -13.17
CA HIS A 66 -11.66 -1.13 -14.42
C HIS A 66 -13.02 -0.46 -14.20
N ARG A 67 -13.80 -0.95 -13.23
CA ARG A 67 -15.12 -0.37 -12.90
C ARG A 67 -15.04 1.05 -12.35
N MET A 68 -13.92 1.42 -11.72
CA MET A 68 -13.64 2.79 -11.25
C MET A 68 -13.18 3.71 -12.40
N GLY A 69 -13.08 3.23 -13.64
CA GLY A 69 -12.67 4.03 -14.78
C GLY A 69 -11.21 4.47 -14.74
N CYS A 70 -10.31 3.68 -14.13
CA CYS A 70 -8.90 4.03 -14.04
C CYS A 70 -8.25 4.11 -15.42
N HIS A 71 -7.75 5.29 -15.82
CA HIS A 71 -7.04 5.48 -17.09
C HIS A 71 -5.67 4.80 -17.13
N LYS A 72 -5.03 4.65 -15.95
CA LYS A 72 -3.73 4.00 -15.83
C LYS A 72 -3.77 3.03 -14.65
N ILE A 73 -3.42 1.79 -14.90
CA ILE A 73 -3.34 0.74 -13.90
C ILE A 73 -1.89 0.29 -13.80
N ILE A 74 -1.37 0.26 -12.58
CA ILE A 74 -0.01 -0.19 -12.27
C ILE A 74 -0.12 -1.40 -11.37
N LYS A 75 0.35 -2.56 -11.87
CA LYS A 75 0.45 -3.76 -11.06
C LYS A 75 1.69 -3.67 -10.17
N VAL A 76 1.48 -3.74 -8.86
CA VAL A 76 2.57 -3.85 -7.88
C VAL A 76 2.91 -5.34 -7.72
N ASN A 77 4.09 -5.73 -8.20
CA ASN A 77 4.57 -7.10 -8.08
C ASN A 77 5.26 -7.30 -6.73
N THR A 78 5.34 -8.56 -6.29
CA THR A 78 6.22 -8.96 -5.20
C THR A 78 7.69 -8.86 -5.64
N PHE A 79 8.59 -8.83 -4.69
CA PHE A 79 10.04 -8.80 -4.96
C PHE A 79 10.51 -10.12 -5.58
N SER A 80 11.51 -10.02 -6.45
CA SER A 80 12.30 -11.16 -6.91
C SER A 80 13.07 -11.80 -5.76
N GLU A 81 13.61 -13.00 -5.95
CA GLU A 81 14.46 -13.68 -4.94
C GLU A 81 15.65 -12.79 -4.54
N LYS A 82 16.27 -12.12 -5.52
CA LYS A 82 17.41 -11.22 -5.27
C LYS A 82 17.01 -10.01 -4.43
N GLU A 83 15.97 -9.31 -4.81
CA GLU A 83 15.46 -8.14 -4.06
C GLU A 83 14.99 -8.54 -2.66
N SER A 84 14.38 -9.72 -2.52
CA SER A 84 13.96 -10.29 -1.24
C SER A 84 15.14 -10.52 -0.31
N TRP A 85 16.22 -11.10 -0.84
CA TRP A 85 17.44 -11.34 -0.10
C TRP A 85 18.13 -10.04 0.33
N GLU A 86 18.24 -9.08 -0.59
CA GLU A 86 18.81 -7.76 -0.30
C GLU A 86 18.03 -7.02 0.80
N LEU A 87 16.69 -7.04 0.72
CA LEU A 87 15.85 -6.43 1.75
C LEU A 87 16.01 -7.14 3.10
N PHE A 88 16.03 -8.47 3.10
CA PHE A 88 16.21 -9.28 4.31
C PHE A 88 17.53 -8.94 5.01
N LEU A 89 18.64 -8.99 4.30
CA LEU A 89 19.97 -8.65 4.85
C LEU A 89 20.03 -7.24 5.41
N LYS A 90 19.50 -6.26 4.64
CA LYS A 90 19.42 -4.87 5.09
C LYS A 90 18.62 -4.70 6.39
N LYS A 91 17.61 -5.54 6.61
CA LYS A 91 16.74 -5.46 7.81
C LYS A 91 17.25 -6.31 8.96
N LEU A 92 18.02 -7.36 8.67
CA LEU A 92 18.73 -8.16 9.66
C LEU A 92 19.80 -7.36 10.38
N ASP A 93 20.36 -6.33 9.70
CA ASP A 93 21.41 -5.45 10.22
C ASP A 93 22.70 -6.20 10.56
N ARG A 94 23.04 -7.19 9.72
CA ARG A 94 24.28 -7.98 9.82
C ARG A 94 25.00 -8.01 8.49
N VAL A 95 26.33 -7.95 8.55
CA VAL A 95 27.20 -7.94 7.37
C VAL A 95 27.68 -9.37 7.03
N GLU A 96 27.84 -10.24 8.03
CA GLU A 96 28.37 -11.59 7.83
C GLU A 96 27.47 -12.62 8.51
N LEU A 97 27.12 -13.66 7.75
CA LEU A 97 26.44 -14.86 8.21
C LEU A 97 27.37 -16.05 7.95
N SER A 98 27.39 -17.06 8.85
CA SER A 98 28.01 -18.32 8.53
C SER A 98 27.29 -18.99 7.35
N LEU A 99 27.96 -19.84 6.59
CA LEU A 99 27.36 -20.53 5.44
C LEU A 99 26.09 -21.30 5.82
N GLU A 100 26.08 -21.95 6.96
CA GLU A 100 24.94 -22.73 7.45
C GLU A 100 23.73 -21.83 7.76
N VAL A 101 23.96 -20.69 8.45
CA VAL A 101 22.92 -19.70 8.75
C VAL A 101 22.41 -19.04 7.47
N GLU A 102 23.30 -18.74 6.53
CA GLU A 102 22.91 -18.15 5.25
C GLU A 102 21.96 -19.07 4.45
N GLU A 103 22.24 -20.38 4.43
CA GLU A 103 21.33 -21.34 3.78
C GLU A 103 19.95 -21.39 4.42
N ILE A 104 19.89 -21.38 5.76
CA ILE A 104 18.62 -21.33 6.50
C ILE A 104 17.86 -20.06 6.12
N CYS A 105 18.53 -18.91 6.21
CA CYS A 105 17.93 -17.61 5.87
C CYS A 105 17.42 -17.57 4.43
N LYS A 106 18.16 -18.09 3.47
CA LYS A 106 17.72 -18.17 2.06
C LYS A 106 16.46 -19.03 1.89
N LYS A 107 16.37 -20.16 2.59
CA LYS A 107 15.16 -21.00 2.57
C LYS A 107 13.95 -20.28 3.18
N MET A 108 14.17 -19.54 4.25
CA MET A 108 13.09 -18.79 4.92
C MET A 108 12.64 -17.57 4.10
N THR A 109 13.56 -16.81 3.53
CA THR A 109 13.22 -15.66 2.65
C THR A 109 12.45 -16.11 1.41
N LYS A 110 12.76 -17.28 0.86
CA LYS A 110 12.01 -17.87 -0.25
C LYS A 110 10.55 -18.16 0.12
N ARG A 111 10.27 -18.60 1.35
CA ARG A 111 8.91 -18.82 1.86
C ARG A 111 8.11 -17.51 2.01
N CYS A 112 8.76 -16.37 2.12
CA CYS A 112 8.09 -15.06 2.14
C CYS A 112 7.50 -14.65 0.77
N SER A 113 7.78 -15.41 -0.31
CA SER A 113 7.22 -15.21 -1.65
C SER A 113 7.34 -13.76 -2.17
N GLY A 114 8.42 -13.08 -1.81
CA GLY A 114 8.69 -11.70 -2.21
C GLY A 114 7.80 -10.65 -1.54
N LEU A 115 7.09 -10.99 -0.48
CA LEU A 115 6.24 -10.03 0.27
C LEU A 115 7.11 -9.18 1.21
N PRO A 116 7.23 -7.84 0.99
CA PRO A 116 8.13 -6.99 1.76
C PRO A 116 7.87 -7.03 3.27
N LEU A 117 6.60 -7.01 3.67
CA LEU A 117 6.22 -7.05 5.09
C LEU A 117 6.66 -8.35 5.76
N ALA A 118 6.48 -9.49 5.09
CA ALA A 118 6.91 -10.79 5.59
C ALA A 118 8.45 -10.83 5.78
N LEU A 119 9.20 -10.31 4.79
CA LEU A 119 10.65 -10.24 4.85
C LEU A 119 11.15 -9.35 6.00
N VAL A 120 10.54 -8.18 6.19
CA VAL A 120 10.90 -7.25 7.28
C VAL A 120 10.58 -7.85 8.64
N THR A 121 9.43 -8.52 8.79
CA THR A 121 9.03 -9.19 10.03
C THR A 121 9.97 -10.34 10.34
N LEU A 122 10.28 -11.18 9.34
CA LEU A 122 11.23 -12.29 9.48
C LEU A 122 12.60 -11.80 9.94
N ALA A 123 13.17 -10.81 9.23
CA ALA A 123 14.47 -10.25 9.60
C ALA A 123 14.45 -9.64 11.00
N GLY A 124 13.35 -8.98 11.37
CA GLY A 124 13.17 -8.40 12.71
C GLY A 124 13.16 -9.44 13.82
N SER A 125 12.51 -10.60 13.60
CA SER A 125 12.46 -11.68 14.59
C SER A 125 13.82 -12.40 14.76
N MET A 126 14.68 -12.33 13.75
CA MET A 126 16.00 -12.98 13.74
C MET A 126 17.14 -12.04 14.15
N ARG A 127 16.82 -10.76 14.38
CA ARG A 127 17.82 -9.77 14.80
C ARG A 127 18.34 -10.12 16.21
N GLY A 128 19.65 -10.15 16.35
CA GLY A 128 20.29 -10.43 17.64
C GLY A 128 20.51 -11.92 17.93
N MET A 129 19.96 -12.85 17.13
CA MET A 129 20.28 -14.28 17.27
C MET A 129 21.74 -14.53 16.96
N THR A 130 22.48 -15.11 17.89
CA THR A 130 23.92 -15.34 17.76
C THR A 130 24.28 -16.81 17.62
N ASN A 131 23.40 -17.70 18.09
CA ASN A 131 23.63 -19.14 18.10
C ASN A 131 22.84 -19.80 16.95
N ILE A 132 23.47 -20.77 16.26
CA ILE A 132 22.86 -21.52 15.16
C ILE A 132 21.57 -22.26 15.57
N HIS A 133 21.44 -22.64 16.84
CA HIS A 133 20.24 -23.31 17.36
C HIS A 133 19.04 -22.37 17.56
N GLU A 134 19.24 -21.06 17.46
CA GLU A 134 18.19 -20.03 17.54
C GLU A 134 17.60 -19.71 16.15
N TRP A 135 18.31 -20.11 15.08
CA TRP A 135 17.90 -19.91 13.67
C TRP A 135 17.08 -21.11 13.20
#